data_7f615c20cf4ba1ee5b82c1d7cf70443a
#
_entry.id   7f615c20cf4ba1ee5b82c1d7cf70443a
#
_cell.length_a   1.000
_cell.length_b   1.000
_cell.length_c   1.000
_cell.angle_alpha   90.00
_cell.angle_beta   90.00
_cell.angle_gamma   90.00
#
_symmetry.space_group_name_H-M   'P 1'
#
loop_
_entity.id
_entity.type
_entity.pdbx_description
1 polymer ?
#
loop_
_entity_poly.entity_id
_entity_poly.type
_entity_poly.pdbx_seq_one_letter_code
_entity_poly.pdbx_strand_id
1 'polypeptide(L)'
;MRNDIQPALQTIKSYFEKSEFYIPTYQRPYAWQVPQCEQLIEDINLHMENFDDSSQDNYFFGAVLIAQETGEEHEVTLIDGQQRTTTFMLLLKAILLKIDKELELQPTLDTDARRLVKRLNGLKEQIVTMLFNVSDDEKDDFVDGLYYPSKDRIKYLNHSISEKYASEMTTILLGRDFTSIKEKVYQIYRRQKDNRYTNYYKNFRYFYNMCDDLNVFKLINFANHFIDNCQVITITSYNTDQAINIFNSLNGTGVPLTPIEVIVSKTTANASDRKNFEKNWQEIVQLTDSSRLDLNALITHYIFVKLSEQNGADRRNPGIRAFFSKNKHLLNEDILFTSDLNTIINNFERVSDTINGQLINKLNGNLRPFVSSYLFFRQDNAYLGYLLRLGVLIELSELSYSHKLFKGFLEEINLLYSQVDSISIDELISKIRNHIHNNFIYEDVKQTLTESGVSNSILYVNEFLFALEKGIDFNLDGNIDIEHIMPQSGLNRENIMSDAGLESQEEFRDYAEKLGNKILLESEINRGIGDAWFRTKRENTITSGHGYIGSKFPIAKSLVNYVNDTWTKADIELATEKAAKRIADFIFE
;
A
#
# COMPACT_ATOMS: atom_id res chain seq x y z
N MET A 1 19.60 33.70 12.67
CA MET A 1 18.77 32.73 11.93
C MET A 1 17.64 33.53 11.28
N ARG A 2 17.51 33.50 9.95
CA ARG A 2 16.34 34.10 9.29
C ARG A 2 15.13 33.22 9.60
N ASN A 3 14.18 33.74 10.36
CA ASN A 3 12.92 33.06 10.69
C ASN A 3 11.77 33.46 9.74
N ASP A 4 12.10 33.98 8.59
CA ASP A 4 11.11 34.62 7.72
C ASP A 4 10.65 33.64 6.64
N ILE A 5 9.34 33.43 6.57
CA ILE A 5 8.65 32.76 5.47
C ILE A 5 8.70 33.72 4.28
N GLN A 6 9.19 33.26 3.13
CA GLN A 6 9.29 34.09 1.93
C GLN A 6 8.40 33.54 0.82
N PRO A 7 7.23 34.12 0.56
CA PRO A 7 6.45 33.83 -0.64
C PRO A 7 7.07 34.53 -1.84
N ALA A 8 7.18 33.83 -2.96
CA ALA A 8 7.61 34.36 -4.23
C ALA A 8 6.72 33.83 -5.36
N LEU A 9 6.19 34.76 -6.19
CA LEU A 9 5.50 34.39 -7.40
C LEU A 9 6.55 34.14 -8.49
N GLN A 10 6.53 32.97 -9.11
CA GLN A 10 7.52 32.52 -10.08
C GLN A 10 6.82 31.94 -11.32
N THR A 11 7.27 32.34 -12.52
CA THR A 11 6.91 31.61 -13.75
C THR A 11 7.48 30.20 -13.70
N ILE A 12 6.94 29.28 -14.50
CA ILE A 12 7.47 27.92 -14.59
C ILE A 12 8.96 27.95 -14.93
N LYS A 13 9.38 28.84 -15.84
CA LYS A 13 10.79 29.06 -16.14
C LYS A 13 11.60 29.40 -14.90
N SER A 14 11.23 30.47 -14.19
CA SER A 14 11.97 30.93 -13.01
C SER A 14 11.98 29.90 -11.87
N TYR A 15 10.91 29.11 -11.75
CA TYR A 15 10.80 28.04 -10.77
C TYR A 15 11.83 26.94 -10.98
N PHE A 16 11.99 26.49 -12.25
CA PHE A 16 12.92 25.39 -12.55
C PHE A 16 14.37 25.85 -12.75
N GLU A 17 14.62 27.04 -13.26
CA GLU A 17 16.00 27.53 -13.49
C GLU A 17 16.79 27.68 -12.19
N LYS A 18 16.14 28.10 -11.11
CA LYS A 18 16.79 28.46 -9.85
C LYS A 18 16.91 27.32 -8.83
N SER A 19 16.30 26.17 -9.07
CA SER A 19 16.15 25.14 -8.04
C SER A 19 16.53 23.76 -8.53
N GLU A 20 17.22 23.03 -7.68
CA GLU A 20 17.37 21.58 -7.73
C GLU A 20 16.44 20.96 -6.69
N PHE A 21 15.54 20.11 -7.14
CA PHE A 21 14.44 19.61 -6.30
C PHE A 21 14.80 18.29 -5.64
N TYR A 22 14.78 18.28 -4.33
CA TYR A 22 14.91 17.09 -3.51
C TYR A 22 13.53 16.68 -2.98
N ILE A 23 13.09 15.45 -3.25
CA ILE A 23 11.87 14.87 -2.69
C ILE A 23 12.27 13.86 -1.62
N PRO A 24 11.94 14.12 -0.35
CA PRO A 24 12.31 13.25 0.75
C PRO A 24 11.64 11.87 0.70
N THR A 25 12.29 10.89 1.35
CA THR A 25 11.84 9.49 1.40
C THR A 25 10.50 9.27 2.09
N TYR A 26 10.05 10.21 2.91
CA TYR A 26 8.78 10.13 3.62
C TYR A 26 7.58 10.61 2.80
N GLN A 27 7.80 11.21 1.63
CA GLN A 27 6.70 11.64 0.78
C GLN A 27 6.17 10.48 -0.08
N ARG A 28 4.85 10.54 -0.35
CA ARG A 28 4.19 9.53 -1.17
C ARG A 28 4.76 9.50 -2.60
N PRO A 29 4.76 8.34 -3.27
CA PRO A 29 5.11 8.23 -4.68
C PRO A 29 4.23 9.11 -5.58
N TYR A 30 4.68 9.34 -6.81
CA TYR A 30 3.91 10.05 -7.83
C TYR A 30 2.58 9.33 -8.11
N ALA A 31 1.46 10.01 -7.82
CA ALA A 31 0.13 9.43 -7.81
C ALA A 31 -0.82 10.00 -8.86
N TRP A 32 -0.49 11.14 -9.51
CA TRP A 32 -1.32 11.69 -10.58
C TRP A 32 -1.45 10.72 -11.74
N GLN A 33 -2.66 10.63 -12.27
CA GLN A 33 -3.02 9.81 -13.42
C GLN A 33 -3.36 10.69 -14.61
N VAL A 34 -3.64 10.10 -15.75
CA VAL A 34 -3.97 10.81 -16.99
C VAL A 34 -5.09 11.86 -16.81
N PRO A 35 -6.21 11.60 -16.08
CA PRO A 35 -7.24 12.63 -15.90
C PRO A 35 -6.74 13.94 -15.26
N GLN A 36 -5.82 13.90 -14.30
CA GLN A 36 -5.24 15.10 -13.72
C GLN A 36 -4.33 15.83 -14.72
N CYS A 37 -3.67 15.09 -15.59
CA CYS A 37 -2.86 15.66 -16.67
C CYS A 37 -3.73 16.29 -17.78
N GLU A 38 -4.88 15.67 -18.09
CA GLU A 38 -5.88 16.23 -19.02
C GLU A 38 -6.40 17.56 -18.50
N GLN A 39 -6.82 17.62 -17.24
CA GLN A 39 -7.28 18.85 -16.63
C GLN A 39 -6.19 19.95 -16.67
N LEU A 40 -4.94 19.61 -16.39
CA LEU A 40 -3.81 20.54 -16.49
C LEU A 40 -3.69 21.15 -17.90
N ILE A 41 -3.78 20.32 -18.93
CA ILE A 41 -3.69 20.79 -20.33
C ILE A 41 -4.92 21.62 -20.72
N GLU A 42 -6.12 21.22 -20.30
CA GLU A 42 -7.35 21.99 -20.51
C GLU A 42 -7.26 23.38 -19.88
N ASP A 43 -6.78 23.45 -18.64
CA ASP A 43 -6.61 24.72 -17.92
C ASP A 43 -5.62 25.65 -18.64
N ILE A 44 -4.46 25.12 -19.11
CA ILE A 44 -3.48 25.89 -19.88
C ILE A 44 -4.09 26.41 -21.19
N ASN A 45 -4.78 25.54 -21.94
CA ASN A 45 -5.39 25.91 -23.22
C ASN A 45 -6.48 26.96 -23.05
N LEU A 46 -7.37 26.80 -22.06
CA LEU A 46 -8.42 27.76 -21.74
C LEU A 46 -7.85 29.11 -21.37
N HIS A 47 -6.78 29.12 -20.57
CA HIS A 47 -6.10 30.36 -20.22
C HIS A 47 -5.43 31.00 -21.45
N MET A 48 -4.76 30.20 -22.29
CA MET A 48 -4.10 30.67 -23.51
C MET A 48 -5.09 31.29 -24.51
N GLU A 49 -6.31 30.74 -24.64
CA GLU A 49 -7.37 31.27 -25.50
C GLU A 49 -7.91 32.62 -25.02
N ASN A 50 -7.90 32.86 -23.71
CA ASN A 50 -8.41 34.07 -23.08
C ASN A 50 -7.31 35.03 -22.66
N PHE A 51 -6.05 34.73 -22.96
CA PHE A 51 -4.91 35.53 -22.52
C PHE A 51 -4.80 36.83 -23.29
N ASP A 52 -4.72 37.92 -22.56
CA ASP A 52 -4.47 39.26 -23.09
C ASP A 52 -3.09 39.74 -22.61
N ASP A 53 -2.16 39.90 -23.54
CA ASP A 53 -0.80 40.37 -23.28
C ASP A 53 -0.76 41.72 -22.51
N SER A 54 -1.84 42.51 -22.60
CA SER A 54 -1.94 43.80 -21.90
C SER A 54 -2.32 43.66 -20.41
N SER A 55 -2.98 42.56 -20.02
CA SER A 55 -3.48 42.37 -18.66
C SER A 55 -2.44 41.78 -17.70
N GLN A 56 -1.37 41.14 -18.18
CA GLN A 56 -0.39 40.37 -17.39
C GLN A 56 -1.04 39.33 -16.45
N ASP A 57 -2.22 38.83 -16.81
CA ASP A 57 -2.99 37.87 -16.01
C ASP A 57 -2.44 36.47 -16.27
N ASN A 58 -1.44 36.05 -15.49
CA ASN A 58 -0.81 34.74 -15.64
C ASN A 58 -1.63 33.65 -14.97
N TYR A 59 -1.63 32.43 -15.55
CA TYR A 59 -2.31 31.28 -14.98
C TYR A 59 -1.60 30.78 -13.69
N PHE A 60 -2.36 30.57 -12.64
CA PHE A 60 -1.83 30.19 -11.33
C PHE A 60 -2.09 28.73 -10.99
N PHE A 61 -1.04 27.92 -10.93
CA PHE A 61 -1.11 26.48 -10.58
C PHE A 61 -1.18 26.18 -9.07
N GLY A 62 -1.17 27.18 -8.22
CA GLY A 62 -1.21 27.01 -6.77
C GLY A 62 0.14 27.16 -6.09
N ALA A 63 0.16 26.91 -4.77
CA ALA A 63 1.34 27.08 -3.95
C ALA A 63 2.23 25.82 -3.95
N VAL A 64 3.54 26.03 -3.91
CA VAL A 64 4.58 25.01 -3.70
C VAL A 64 5.33 25.39 -2.43
N LEU A 65 5.42 24.48 -1.50
CA LEU A 65 6.13 24.68 -0.24
C LEU A 65 7.50 24.00 -0.30
N ILE A 66 8.54 24.80 -0.11
CA ILE A 66 9.92 24.34 -0.11
C ILE A 66 10.61 24.62 1.24
N ALA A 67 11.44 23.71 1.68
CA ALA A 67 12.38 23.95 2.76
C ALA A 67 13.79 24.11 2.16
N GLN A 68 14.49 25.15 2.56
CA GLN A 68 15.86 25.44 2.14
C GLN A 68 16.75 25.48 3.38
N GLU A 69 17.68 24.55 3.51
CA GLU A 69 18.63 24.57 4.64
C GLU A 69 19.73 25.61 4.40
N THR A 70 20.15 26.25 5.49
CA THR A 70 21.19 27.29 5.42
C THR A 70 22.53 26.70 4.98
N GLY A 71 22.98 27.05 3.78
CA GLY A 71 24.27 26.65 3.22
C GLY A 71 24.22 26.03 1.82
N GLU A 72 23.04 25.63 1.35
CA GLU A 72 22.86 25.09 0.00
C GLU A 72 21.93 26.04 -0.79
N GLU A 73 22.51 26.94 -1.58
CA GLU A 73 21.72 28.02 -2.26
C GLU A 73 20.82 27.48 -3.39
N HIS A 74 21.07 26.28 -3.91
CA HIS A 74 20.36 25.75 -5.10
C HIS A 74 19.51 24.53 -4.80
N GLU A 75 19.83 23.72 -3.79
CA GLU A 75 19.05 22.53 -3.43
C GLU A 75 17.87 22.91 -2.54
N VAL A 76 16.66 22.56 -2.96
CA VAL A 76 15.43 22.81 -2.21
C VAL A 76 14.66 21.52 -1.97
N THR A 77 14.28 21.30 -0.72
CA THR A 77 13.44 20.16 -0.34
C THR A 77 11.98 20.49 -0.59
N LEU A 78 11.31 19.74 -1.47
CA LEU A 78 9.89 19.86 -1.72
C LEU A 78 9.08 19.28 -0.56
N ILE A 79 8.38 20.15 0.18
CA ILE A 79 7.45 19.75 1.24
C ILE A 79 6.03 19.58 0.71
N ASP A 80 5.62 20.44 -0.24
CA ASP A 80 4.37 20.31 -1.01
C ASP A 80 4.59 20.74 -2.46
N GLY A 81 3.77 20.21 -3.37
CA GLY A 81 3.84 20.50 -4.80
C GLY A 81 4.59 19.44 -5.62
N GLN A 82 5.09 18.35 -5.00
CA GLN A 82 5.84 17.31 -5.71
C GLN A 82 5.09 16.72 -6.90
N GLN A 83 3.78 16.47 -6.79
CA GLN A 83 2.97 15.91 -7.89
C GLN A 83 2.96 16.85 -9.10
N ARG A 84 2.79 18.14 -8.86
CA ARG A 84 2.82 19.20 -9.90
C ARG A 84 4.21 19.34 -10.52
N THR A 85 5.25 19.44 -9.70
CA THR A 85 6.63 19.54 -10.17
C THR A 85 7.01 18.36 -11.05
N THR A 86 6.71 17.14 -10.62
CA THR A 86 6.91 15.92 -11.42
C THR A 86 6.17 15.99 -12.75
N THR A 87 4.90 16.40 -12.72
CA THR A 87 4.06 16.50 -13.93
C THR A 87 4.59 17.55 -14.90
N PHE A 88 5.03 18.70 -14.41
CA PHE A 88 5.65 19.75 -15.24
C PHE A 88 6.92 19.25 -15.93
N MET A 89 7.78 18.49 -15.22
CA MET A 89 8.98 17.91 -15.83
C MET A 89 8.66 16.89 -16.92
N LEU A 90 7.63 16.06 -16.73
CA LEU A 90 7.16 15.12 -17.76
C LEU A 90 6.62 15.86 -19.00
N LEU A 91 5.90 16.95 -18.81
CA LEU A 91 5.41 17.82 -19.90
C LEU A 91 6.56 18.51 -20.63
N LEU A 92 7.51 19.13 -19.90
CA LEU A 92 8.69 19.75 -20.50
C LEU A 92 9.51 18.74 -21.31
N LYS A 93 9.65 17.50 -20.81
CA LYS A 93 10.32 16.43 -21.55
C LYS A 93 9.59 16.03 -22.83
N ALA A 94 8.27 15.96 -22.80
CA ALA A 94 7.46 15.65 -23.97
C ALA A 94 7.60 16.77 -25.04
N ILE A 95 7.56 18.04 -24.63
CA ILE A 95 7.80 19.19 -25.51
C ILE A 95 9.19 19.12 -26.12
N LEU A 96 10.22 18.83 -25.32
CA LEU A 96 11.61 18.73 -25.79
C LEU A 96 11.76 17.67 -26.90
N LEU A 97 11.21 16.48 -26.73
CA LEU A 97 11.26 15.43 -27.74
C LEU A 97 10.51 15.79 -29.02
N LYS A 98 9.41 16.55 -28.90
CA LYS A 98 8.71 17.02 -30.09
C LYS A 98 9.49 18.11 -30.83
N ILE A 99 10.19 19.00 -30.11
CA ILE A 99 11.08 20.00 -30.69
C ILE A 99 12.20 19.29 -31.48
N ASP A 100 12.85 18.26 -30.89
CA ASP A 100 13.89 17.50 -31.58
C ASP A 100 13.37 16.87 -32.88
N LYS A 101 12.18 16.26 -32.83
CA LYS A 101 11.51 15.69 -34.01
C LYS A 101 11.21 16.74 -35.09
N GLU A 102 10.76 17.94 -34.69
CA GLU A 102 10.48 19.03 -35.63
C GLU A 102 11.76 19.60 -36.25
N LEU A 103 12.86 19.70 -35.49
CA LEU A 103 14.16 20.13 -36.01
C LEU A 103 14.71 19.17 -37.07
N GLU A 104 14.53 17.86 -36.90
CA GLU A 104 14.93 16.86 -37.91
C GLU A 104 14.16 16.99 -39.24
N LEU A 105 12.94 17.54 -39.20
CA LEU A 105 12.07 17.66 -40.38
C LEU A 105 12.31 18.95 -41.17
N GLN A 106 13.08 19.93 -40.64
CA GLN A 106 13.20 21.24 -41.28
C GLN A 106 14.24 21.26 -42.40
N PRO A 107 13.91 21.71 -43.63
CA PRO A 107 14.88 21.92 -44.70
C PRO A 107 15.78 23.13 -44.41
N THR A 108 17.10 23.03 -44.63
CA THR A 108 18.11 24.01 -44.26
C THR A 108 18.18 25.23 -45.18
N LEU A 109 17.38 25.34 -46.24
CA LEU A 109 17.58 26.29 -47.34
C LEU A 109 16.68 27.52 -47.38
N ASP A 110 15.52 27.51 -46.67
CA ASP A 110 14.56 28.61 -46.69
C ASP A 110 14.76 29.59 -45.51
N THR A 111 14.50 30.89 -45.73
CA THR A 111 14.63 31.93 -44.71
C THR A 111 13.62 31.75 -43.56
N ASP A 112 12.40 31.32 -43.88
CA ASP A 112 11.37 31.08 -42.85
C ASP A 112 11.68 29.80 -42.03
N ALA A 113 12.22 28.77 -42.67
CA ALA A 113 12.75 27.61 -42.01
C ALA A 113 13.90 27.96 -41.04
N ARG A 114 14.82 28.83 -41.41
CA ARG A 114 15.90 29.31 -40.52
C ARG A 114 15.36 30.08 -39.30
N ARG A 115 14.32 30.90 -39.47
CA ARG A 115 13.67 31.59 -38.34
C ARG A 115 12.99 30.62 -37.40
N LEU A 116 12.32 29.61 -37.96
CA LEU A 116 11.67 28.57 -37.18
C LEU A 116 12.69 27.73 -36.39
N VAL A 117 13.76 27.26 -37.03
CA VAL A 117 14.86 26.55 -36.39
C VAL A 117 15.47 27.36 -35.23
N LYS A 118 15.69 28.69 -35.43
CA LYS A 118 16.19 29.54 -34.36
C LYS A 118 15.22 29.61 -33.16
N ARG A 119 13.91 29.66 -33.40
CA ARG A 119 12.90 29.66 -32.32
C ARG A 119 12.85 28.32 -31.58
N LEU A 120 12.92 27.22 -32.31
CA LEU A 120 12.94 25.88 -31.74
C LEU A 120 14.20 25.65 -30.89
N ASN A 121 15.38 26.06 -31.39
CA ASN A 121 16.64 25.96 -30.64
C ASN A 121 16.62 26.82 -29.37
N GLY A 122 16.11 28.04 -29.43
CA GLY A 122 15.95 28.87 -28.23
C GLY A 122 15.00 28.28 -27.20
N LEU A 123 13.94 27.62 -27.63
CA LEU A 123 13.04 26.90 -26.73
C LEU A 123 13.67 25.61 -26.16
N LYS A 124 14.41 24.85 -26.98
CA LYS A 124 15.19 23.69 -26.57
C LYS A 124 16.20 24.06 -25.48
N GLU A 125 16.94 25.15 -25.67
CA GLU A 125 17.89 25.71 -24.71
C GLU A 125 17.25 26.04 -23.35
N GLN A 126 16.09 26.69 -23.37
CA GLN A 126 15.34 26.99 -22.13
C GLN A 126 14.90 25.71 -21.41
N ILE A 127 14.37 24.72 -22.14
CA ILE A 127 13.87 23.50 -21.53
C ILE A 127 15.01 22.66 -20.95
N VAL A 128 16.17 22.60 -21.61
CA VAL A 128 17.30 21.83 -21.07
C VAL A 128 17.81 22.43 -19.76
N THR A 129 17.83 23.76 -19.63
CA THR A 129 18.22 24.42 -18.36
C THR A 129 17.20 24.24 -17.24
N MET A 130 15.93 24.00 -17.57
CA MET A 130 14.90 23.67 -16.59
C MET A 130 14.96 22.23 -16.09
N LEU A 131 15.37 21.28 -16.95
CA LEU A 131 15.40 19.86 -16.62
C LEU A 131 16.75 19.41 -16.03
N PHE A 132 17.84 20.06 -16.43
CA PHE A 132 19.20 19.64 -16.13
C PHE A 132 20.08 20.79 -15.63
N ASN A 133 21.04 20.44 -14.79
CA ASN A 133 22.10 21.33 -14.33
C ASN A 133 23.23 21.33 -15.38
N VAL A 134 23.20 22.27 -16.30
CA VAL A 134 24.13 22.41 -17.42
C VAL A 134 24.79 23.79 -17.41
N SER A 135 26.08 23.84 -17.77
CA SER A 135 26.78 25.10 -18.03
C SER A 135 26.35 25.72 -19.35
N ASP A 136 26.75 26.97 -19.60
CA ASP A 136 26.41 27.64 -20.87
C ASP A 136 27.02 26.89 -22.09
N ASP A 137 28.28 26.40 -21.98
CA ASP A 137 28.91 25.63 -23.04
C ASP A 137 28.20 24.28 -23.28
N GLU A 138 27.86 23.53 -22.19
CA GLU A 138 27.11 22.27 -22.28
C GLU A 138 25.72 22.47 -22.90
N LYS A 139 25.10 23.61 -22.68
CA LYS A 139 23.79 23.97 -23.22
C LYS A 139 23.86 24.17 -24.73
N ASP A 140 24.88 24.90 -25.22
CA ASP A 140 25.12 25.10 -26.65
C ASP A 140 25.42 23.75 -27.33
N ASP A 141 26.30 22.95 -26.76
CA ASP A 141 26.60 21.59 -27.24
C ASP A 141 25.37 20.66 -27.24
N PHE A 142 24.47 20.82 -26.28
CA PHE A 142 23.22 20.06 -26.25
C PHE A 142 22.28 20.47 -27.40
N VAL A 143 22.16 21.77 -27.69
CA VAL A 143 21.36 22.27 -28.80
C VAL A 143 21.89 21.75 -30.13
N ASP A 144 23.19 21.73 -30.29
CA ASP A 144 23.89 21.23 -31.48
C ASP A 144 23.97 19.68 -31.56
N GLY A 145 23.47 18.98 -30.56
CA GLY A 145 23.46 17.51 -30.49
C GLY A 145 24.81 16.85 -30.17
N LEU A 146 25.79 17.66 -29.75
CA LEU A 146 27.16 17.20 -29.42
C LEU A 146 27.25 16.66 -27.99
N TYR A 147 26.38 17.09 -27.10
CA TYR A 147 26.31 16.69 -25.69
C TYR A 147 24.90 16.25 -25.29
N TYR A 148 24.81 15.35 -24.33
CA TYR A 148 23.56 14.98 -23.67
C TYR A 148 23.79 14.78 -22.17
N PRO A 149 22.98 15.39 -21.27
CA PRO A 149 23.19 15.33 -19.84
C PRO A 149 23.14 13.91 -19.28
N SER A 150 23.98 13.64 -18.29
CA SER A 150 24.01 12.38 -17.54
C SER A 150 23.04 12.40 -16.35
N LYS A 151 22.88 11.26 -15.65
CA LYS A 151 21.91 11.10 -14.54
C LYS A 151 22.15 12.10 -13.40
N ASP A 152 23.39 12.38 -13.09
CA ASP A 152 23.82 13.32 -12.03
C ASP A 152 23.52 14.80 -12.34
N ARG A 153 23.14 15.10 -13.58
CA ARG A 153 22.76 16.44 -14.01
C ARG A 153 21.25 16.72 -13.93
N ILE A 154 20.44 15.71 -13.60
CA ILE A 154 18.99 15.89 -13.48
C ILE A 154 18.68 16.74 -12.24
N LYS A 155 17.93 17.85 -12.43
CA LYS A 155 17.50 18.76 -11.35
C LYS A 155 16.42 18.18 -10.42
N TYR A 156 16.18 16.90 -10.43
CA TYR A 156 15.10 16.26 -9.70
C TYR A 156 15.59 14.98 -9.05
N LEU A 157 15.77 15.01 -7.75
CA LEU A 157 16.20 13.88 -6.93
C LEU A 157 15.02 13.38 -6.10
N ASN A 158 14.42 12.28 -6.51
CA ASN A 158 13.31 11.68 -5.79
C ASN A 158 13.78 10.44 -5.02
N HIS A 159 13.95 10.60 -3.72
CA HIS A 159 14.32 9.52 -2.80
C HIS A 159 13.11 8.79 -2.19
N SER A 160 11.87 9.27 -2.42
CA SER A 160 10.65 8.57 -1.98
C SER A 160 10.37 7.30 -2.78
N ILE A 161 11.06 7.13 -3.92
CA ILE A 161 10.88 6.00 -4.81
C ILE A 161 11.97 4.98 -4.51
N SER A 162 11.60 3.71 -4.24
CA SER A 162 12.58 2.63 -4.16
C SER A 162 13.45 2.65 -5.43
N GLU A 163 14.72 2.28 -5.35
CA GLU A 163 15.65 2.24 -6.51
C GLU A 163 15.04 1.56 -7.74
N LYS A 164 14.14 0.63 -7.51
CA LYS A 164 13.38 -0.12 -8.50
C LYS A 164 12.55 0.77 -9.44
N TYR A 165 12.05 1.91 -8.95
CA TYR A 165 11.15 2.82 -9.68
C TYR A 165 11.79 4.18 -9.98
N ALA A 166 12.83 4.57 -9.27
CA ALA A 166 13.64 5.75 -9.58
C ALA A 166 14.23 5.68 -11.00
N SER A 167 14.44 4.47 -11.52
CA SER A 167 14.91 4.23 -12.88
C SER A 167 13.91 4.68 -13.96
N GLU A 168 12.60 4.73 -13.70
CA GLU A 168 11.60 5.09 -14.71
C GLU A 168 11.63 6.59 -15.06
N MET A 169 11.56 7.46 -14.05
CA MET A 169 11.66 8.90 -14.27
C MET A 169 13.01 9.27 -14.92
N THR A 170 14.11 8.69 -14.44
CA THR A 170 15.44 8.84 -15.03
C THR A 170 15.46 8.38 -16.48
N THR A 171 14.84 7.22 -16.79
CA THR A 171 14.76 6.70 -18.17
C THR A 171 14.00 7.64 -19.09
N ILE A 172 12.90 8.23 -18.60
CA ILE A 172 12.10 9.21 -19.36
C ILE A 172 12.93 10.47 -19.60
N LEU A 173 13.53 11.06 -18.55
CA LEU A 173 14.27 12.32 -18.67
C LEU A 173 15.52 12.20 -19.54
N LEU A 174 16.25 11.09 -19.44
CA LEU A 174 17.47 10.84 -20.21
C LEU A 174 17.23 10.23 -21.60
N GLY A 175 16.02 9.80 -21.92
CA GLY A 175 15.73 9.22 -23.23
C GLY A 175 15.80 10.27 -24.35
N ARG A 176 16.39 9.91 -25.48
CA ARG A 176 16.58 10.80 -26.63
C ARG A 176 15.42 10.80 -27.62
N ASP A 177 14.62 9.75 -27.59
CA ASP A 177 13.45 9.58 -28.43
C ASP A 177 12.38 8.75 -27.73
N PHE A 178 11.14 8.90 -28.18
CA PHE A 178 9.97 8.23 -27.58
C PHE A 178 10.06 6.69 -27.67
N THR A 179 10.59 6.16 -28.78
CA THR A 179 10.63 4.71 -29.01
C THR A 179 11.61 4.05 -28.04
N SER A 180 12.81 4.61 -27.89
CA SER A 180 13.81 4.11 -26.95
C SER A 180 13.34 4.21 -25.48
N ILE A 181 12.64 5.28 -25.11
CA ILE A 181 12.02 5.42 -23.78
C ILE A 181 10.99 4.31 -23.56
N LYS A 182 10.06 4.13 -24.51
CA LYS A 182 9.02 3.10 -24.45
C LYS A 182 9.61 1.70 -24.26
N GLU A 183 10.62 1.35 -25.04
CA GLU A 183 11.26 0.04 -24.96
C GLU A 183 11.96 -0.21 -23.62
N LYS A 184 12.71 0.78 -23.11
CA LYS A 184 13.39 0.68 -21.82
C LYS A 184 12.41 0.59 -20.66
N VAL A 185 11.36 1.42 -20.63
CA VAL A 185 10.32 1.39 -19.62
C VAL A 185 9.55 0.06 -19.68
N TYR A 186 9.20 -0.43 -20.88
CA TYR A 186 8.56 -1.74 -21.06
C TYR A 186 9.40 -2.90 -20.51
N GLN A 187 10.72 -2.85 -20.64
CA GLN A 187 11.62 -3.85 -20.04
C GLN A 187 11.57 -3.84 -18.51
N ILE A 188 11.45 -2.66 -17.91
CA ILE A 188 11.27 -2.50 -16.46
C ILE A 188 9.97 -3.17 -16.00
N TYR A 189 8.84 -2.94 -16.70
CA TYR A 189 7.54 -3.51 -16.35
C TYR A 189 7.43 -5.02 -16.58
N ARG A 190 8.01 -5.54 -17.63
CA ARG A 190 7.96 -6.97 -17.94
C ARG A 190 8.46 -7.84 -16.79
N ARG A 191 9.29 -7.29 -15.91
CA ARG A 191 9.84 -7.95 -14.72
C ARG A 191 9.03 -7.75 -13.43
N GLN A 192 7.98 -6.93 -13.46
CA GLN A 192 7.26 -6.52 -12.25
C GLN A 192 5.74 -6.57 -12.42
N LYS A 193 5.04 -7.20 -11.47
CA LYS A 193 3.57 -7.31 -11.43
C LYS A 193 2.86 -6.04 -10.91
N ASP A 194 3.58 -5.01 -10.46
CA ASP A 194 2.99 -3.84 -9.82
C ASP A 194 2.70 -2.71 -10.82
N ASN A 195 1.42 -2.46 -11.09
CA ASN A 195 0.96 -1.42 -12.02
C ASN A 195 0.91 -0.01 -11.41
N ARG A 196 1.21 0.20 -10.12
CA ARG A 196 1.07 1.51 -9.44
C ARG A 196 2.03 2.55 -9.98
N TYR A 197 3.19 2.12 -10.45
CA TYR A 197 4.28 3.01 -10.91
C TYR A 197 4.27 3.28 -12.42
N THR A 198 3.25 2.82 -13.12
CA THR A 198 3.05 3.14 -14.54
C THR A 198 2.63 4.60 -14.79
N ASN A 199 2.33 5.36 -13.74
CA ASN A 199 1.84 6.74 -13.86
C ASN A 199 2.86 7.68 -14.50
N TYR A 200 4.16 7.54 -14.20
CA TYR A 200 5.19 8.33 -14.88
C TYR A 200 5.13 8.17 -16.39
N TYR A 201 5.18 6.95 -16.88
CA TYR A 201 5.16 6.67 -18.31
C TYR A 201 3.79 6.93 -18.94
N LYS A 202 2.68 6.62 -18.26
CA LYS A 202 1.32 6.88 -18.77
C LYS A 202 1.10 8.37 -19.00
N ASN A 203 1.50 9.20 -18.03
CA ASN A 203 1.36 10.63 -18.11
C ASN A 203 2.33 11.25 -19.12
N PHE A 204 3.60 10.79 -19.14
CA PHE A 204 4.55 11.17 -20.18
C PHE A 204 4.05 10.85 -21.58
N ARG A 205 3.53 9.62 -21.80
CA ARG A 205 2.96 9.21 -23.08
C ARG A 205 1.76 10.07 -23.48
N TYR A 206 0.90 10.41 -22.53
CA TYR A 206 -0.21 11.32 -22.77
C TYR A 206 0.29 12.68 -23.28
N PHE A 207 1.24 13.30 -22.59
CA PHE A 207 1.83 14.58 -23.01
C PHE A 207 2.55 14.49 -24.35
N TYR A 208 3.29 13.41 -24.58
CA TYR A 208 3.97 13.21 -25.85
C TYR A 208 2.97 13.15 -27.02
N ASN A 209 1.91 12.37 -26.90
CA ASN A 209 0.87 12.26 -27.91
C ASN A 209 0.19 13.63 -28.15
N MET A 210 -0.18 14.32 -27.07
CA MET A 210 -0.75 15.66 -27.15
C MET A 210 0.19 16.63 -27.90
N CYS A 211 1.48 16.64 -27.60
CA CYS A 211 2.45 17.45 -28.31
C CYS A 211 2.62 17.02 -29.78
N ASP A 212 2.54 15.72 -30.06
CA ASP A 212 2.70 15.18 -31.43
C ASP A 212 1.53 15.55 -32.35
N ASP A 213 0.33 15.73 -31.79
CA ASP A 213 -0.86 16.20 -32.51
C ASP A 213 -0.83 17.70 -32.83
N LEU A 214 0.07 18.48 -32.18
CA LEU A 214 0.23 19.90 -32.44
C LEU A 214 1.12 20.14 -33.67
N ASN A 215 0.70 21.10 -34.54
CA ASN A 215 1.64 21.63 -35.52
C ASN A 215 2.72 22.48 -34.81
N VAL A 216 3.85 22.68 -35.47
CA VAL A 216 5.04 23.34 -34.90
C VAL A 216 4.76 24.73 -34.31
N PHE A 217 3.90 25.52 -34.93
CA PHE A 217 3.56 26.87 -34.44
C PHE A 217 2.70 26.81 -33.18
N LYS A 218 1.73 25.91 -33.14
CA LYS A 218 0.91 25.68 -31.94
C LYS A 218 1.77 25.12 -30.79
N LEU A 219 2.69 24.22 -31.08
CA LEU A 219 3.64 23.69 -30.09
C LEU A 219 4.48 24.81 -29.46
N ILE A 220 5.06 25.71 -30.30
CA ILE A 220 5.87 26.85 -29.82
C ILE A 220 5.03 27.80 -28.97
N ASN A 221 3.81 28.12 -29.41
CA ASN A 221 2.92 29.01 -28.65
C ASN A 221 2.51 28.37 -27.30
N PHE A 222 2.13 27.09 -27.30
CA PHE A 222 1.79 26.36 -26.09
C PHE A 222 2.97 26.30 -25.11
N ALA A 223 4.16 25.96 -25.60
CA ALA A 223 5.35 25.83 -24.77
C ALA A 223 5.75 27.17 -24.15
N ASN A 224 5.80 28.24 -24.93
CA ASN A 224 6.10 29.59 -24.42
C ASN A 224 5.04 30.01 -23.39
N HIS A 225 3.76 29.81 -23.67
CA HIS A 225 2.69 30.14 -22.74
C HIS A 225 2.82 29.39 -21.41
N PHE A 226 3.07 28.10 -21.45
CA PHE A 226 3.30 27.29 -20.25
C PHE A 226 4.54 27.76 -19.47
N ILE A 227 5.62 28.09 -20.14
CA ILE A 227 6.91 28.46 -19.53
C ILE A 227 6.89 29.85 -18.94
N ASP A 228 6.34 30.83 -19.67
CA ASP A 228 6.45 32.26 -19.35
C ASP A 228 5.19 32.85 -18.70
N ASN A 229 3.97 32.32 -19.02
CA ASN A 229 2.70 32.87 -18.58
C ASN A 229 1.94 31.98 -17.57
N CYS A 230 2.51 30.83 -17.18
CA CYS A 230 2.00 30.06 -16.07
C CYS A 230 2.92 30.20 -14.85
N GLN A 231 2.33 30.24 -13.65
CA GLN A 231 3.02 30.60 -12.42
C GLN A 231 2.69 29.67 -11.26
N VAL A 232 3.61 29.59 -10.32
CA VAL A 232 3.43 29.01 -8.98
C VAL A 232 3.81 30.05 -7.92
N ILE A 233 3.22 29.97 -6.73
CA ILE A 233 3.75 30.65 -5.55
C ILE A 233 4.65 29.67 -4.82
N THR A 234 5.94 29.95 -4.76
CA THR A 234 6.85 29.24 -3.87
C THR A 234 6.80 29.89 -2.49
N ILE A 235 6.62 29.08 -1.47
CA ILE A 235 6.70 29.48 -0.06
C ILE A 235 7.95 28.82 0.50
N THR A 236 9.00 29.64 0.69
CA THR A 236 10.28 29.15 1.22
C THR A 236 10.28 29.26 2.74
N SER A 237 10.58 28.14 3.42
CA SER A 237 10.86 28.09 4.84
C SER A 237 12.28 27.63 5.07
N TYR A 238 13.00 28.31 5.96
CA TYR A 238 14.37 27.95 6.34
C TYR A 238 14.40 26.95 7.52
N ASN A 239 13.24 26.40 7.89
CA ASN A 239 13.07 25.42 8.93
C ASN A 239 12.02 24.38 8.50
N THR A 240 12.40 23.11 8.46
CA THR A 240 11.54 22.00 8.03
C THR A 240 10.29 21.85 8.91
N ASP A 241 10.39 22.01 10.23
CA ASP A 241 9.24 21.95 11.14
C ASP A 241 8.25 23.09 10.89
N GLN A 242 8.76 24.30 10.60
CA GLN A 242 7.92 25.44 10.24
C GLN A 242 7.23 25.21 8.88
N ALA A 243 7.94 24.66 7.88
CA ALA A 243 7.38 24.29 6.60
C ALA A 243 6.22 23.31 6.76
N ILE A 244 6.38 22.27 7.57
CA ILE A 244 5.33 21.28 7.85
C ILE A 244 4.11 21.91 8.54
N ASN A 245 4.33 22.82 9.47
CA ASN A 245 3.23 23.54 10.16
C ASN A 245 2.47 24.45 9.17
N ILE A 246 3.18 25.14 8.27
CA ILE A 246 2.58 25.94 7.20
C ILE A 246 1.77 25.07 6.27
N PHE A 247 2.33 23.94 5.83
CA PHE A 247 1.64 22.95 4.99
C PHE A 247 0.32 22.49 5.62
N ASN A 248 0.35 22.10 6.89
CA ASN A 248 -0.85 21.68 7.63
C ASN A 248 -1.91 22.79 7.76
N SER A 249 -1.49 24.05 7.78
CA SER A 249 -2.38 25.22 7.89
C SER A 249 -2.98 25.64 6.56
N LEU A 250 -2.23 25.53 5.45
CA LEU A 250 -2.67 25.91 4.11
C LEU A 250 -3.55 24.86 3.42
N ASN A 251 -3.38 23.59 3.78
CA ASN A 251 -4.09 22.47 3.14
C ASN A 251 -5.54 22.27 3.61
N GLY A 252 -6.29 23.33 3.81
CA GLY A 252 -7.75 23.25 4.01
C GLY A 252 -8.51 22.67 2.80
N THR A 253 -7.89 22.60 1.60
CA THR A 253 -8.51 22.16 0.35
C THR A 253 -7.71 21.14 -0.47
N GLY A 254 -6.46 20.81 -0.08
CA GLY A 254 -5.60 19.81 -0.73
C GLY A 254 -5.61 18.45 -0.02
N VAL A 255 -4.91 17.45 -0.58
CA VAL A 255 -4.68 16.16 0.11
C VAL A 255 -3.59 16.35 1.16
N PRO A 256 -3.92 16.35 2.47
CA PRO A 256 -2.95 16.60 3.53
C PRO A 256 -1.87 15.51 3.57
N LEU A 257 -0.69 15.86 4.12
CA LEU A 257 0.31 14.84 4.48
C LEU A 257 -0.32 13.78 5.38
N THR A 258 -0.01 12.54 5.10
CA THR A 258 -0.40 11.44 5.97
C THR A 258 0.27 11.60 7.35
N PRO A 259 -0.32 11.07 8.41
CA PRO A 259 0.32 11.10 9.73
C PRO A 259 1.75 10.55 9.72
N ILE A 260 2.02 9.54 8.90
CA ILE A 260 3.34 8.92 8.77
C ILE A 260 4.34 9.87 8.12
N GLU A 261 3.96 10.51 7.02
CA GLU A 261 4.82 11.51 6.35
C GLU A 261 5.23 12.64 7.32
N VAL A 262 4.30 13.09 8.17
CA VAL A 262 4.60 14.11 9.20
C VAL A 262 5.56 13.59 10.26
N ILE A 263 5.39 12.35 10.72
CA ILE A 263 6.25 11.74 11.74
C ILE A 263 7.66 11.58 11.20
N VAL A 264 7.79 10.94 10.04
CA VAL A 264 9.09 10.64 9.45
C VAL A 264 9.84 11.92 9.10
N SER A 265 9.15 12.95 8.56
CA SER A 265 9.78 14.24 8.27
C SER A 265 10.35 14.90 9.53
N LYS A 266 9.63 14.84 10.66
CA LYS A 266 10.10 15.36 11.94
C LYS A 266 11.26 14.56 12.50
N THR A 267 11.19 13.23 12.45
CA THR A 267 12.29 12.38 12.88
C THR A 267 13.53 12.60 12.01
N THR A 268 13.37 12.75 10.68
CA THR A 268 14.47 13.11 9.79
C THR A 268 15.12 14.45 10.16
N ALA A 269 14.30 15.46 10.45
CA ALA A 269 14.81 16.77 10.85
C ALA A 269 15.57 16.77 12.19
N ASN A 270 15.20 15.85 13.09
CA ASN A 270 15.81 15.71 14.41
C ASN A 270 16.92 14.66 14.46
N ALA A 271 17.09 13.87 13.39
CA ALA A 271 18.05 12.76 13.34
C ALA A 271 19.50 13.25 13.49
N SER A 272 20.27 12.53 14.28
CA SER A 272 21.70 12.79 14.50
C SER A 272 22.54 12.52 13.24
N ASP A 273 22.15 11.54 12.44
CA ASP A 273 22.67 11.24 11.10
C ASP A 273 21.50 11.07 10.14
N ARG A 274 21.14 12.14 9.47
CA ARG A 274 20.02 12.21 8.55
C ARG A 274 20.13 11.19 7.40
N LYS A 275 21.32 11.06 6.81
CA LYS A 275 21.54 10.14 5.68
C LYS A 275 21.36 8.68 6.09
N ASN A 276 21.84 8.33 7.28
CA ASN A 276 21.67 6.98 7.81
C ASN A 276 20.21 6.71 8.18
N PHE A 277 19.51 7.66 8.78
CA PHE A 277 18.07 7.52 9.05
C PHE A 277 17.27 7.34 7.77
N GLU A 278 17.48 8.15 6.74
CA GLU A 278 16.79 8.05 5.45
C GLU A 278 17.04 6.70 4.78
N LYS A 279 18.26 6.18 4.84
CA LYS A 279 18.60 4.85 4.35
C LYS A 279 17.82 3.76 5.10
N ASN A 280 17.85 3.77 6.42
CA ASN A 280 17.15 2.79 7.26
C ASN A 280 15.63 2.85 7.04
N TRP A 281 15.08 4.06 6.86
CA TRP A 281 13.68 4.24 6.53
C TRP A 281 13.30 3.67 5.17
N GLN A 282 14.14 3.85 4.15
CA GLN A 282 13.94 3.22 2.83
C GLN A 282 13.91 1.70 2.92
N GLU A 283 14.81 1.11 3.70
CA GLU A 283 14.83 -0.34 3.94
C GLU A 283 13.53 -0.82 4.60
N ILE A 284 13.00 -0.08 5.59
CA ILE A 284 11.71 -0.37 6.23
C ILE A 284 10.56 -0.32 5.21
N VAL A 285 10.50 0.72 4.37
CA VAL A 285 9.47 0.84 3.33
C VAL A 285 9.55 -0.33 2.34
N GLN A 286 10.74 -0.73 1.93
CA GLN A 286 10.92 -1.90 1.04
C GLN A 286 10.49 -3.21 1.70
N LEU A 287 10.80 -3.38 2.99
CA LEU A 287 10.37 -4.55 3.75
C LEU A 287 8.83 -4.59 3.87
N THR A 288 8.17 -3.46 4.12
CA THR A 288 6.70 -3.41 4.19
C THR A 288 6.04 -3.69 2.83
N ASP A 289 6.65 -3.29 1.72
CA ASP A 289 6.16 -3.60 0.36
C ASP A 289 6.20 -5.11 0.04
N SER A 290 7.13 -5.83 0.62
CA SER A 290 7.31 -7.28 0.45
C SER A 290 6.61 -8.11 1.53
N SER A 291 6.26 -7.52 2.65
CA SER A 291 5.65 -8.15 3.81
C SER A 291 4.11 -8.12 3.75
N ARG A 292 3.47 -8.85 4.68
CA ARG A 292 2.02 -8.83 4.90
C ARG A 292 1.57 -7.66 5.80
N LEU A 293 2.49 -6.79 6.17
CA LEU A 293 2.28 -5.68 7.09
C LEU A 293 2.52 -4.36 6.36
N ASP A 294 1.46 -3.63 6.03
CA ASP A 294 1.62 -2.30 5.43
C ASP A 294 2.15 -1.28 6.44
N LEU A 295 2.63 -0.14 5.93
CA LEU A 295 3.30 0.87 6.73
C LEU A 295 2.40 1.48 7.82
N ASN A 296 1.09 1.65 7.58
CA ASN A 296 0.16 2.16 8.59
C ASN A 296 -0.05 1.14 9.72
N ALA A 297 -0.18 -0.14 9.36
CA ALA A 297 -0.25 -1.22 10.33
C ALA A 297 1.03 -1.31 11.15
N LEU A 298 2.22 -1.22 10.53
CA LEU A 298 3.51 -1.22 11.22
C LEU A 298 3.62 -0.12 12.26
N ILE A 299 3.29 1.13 11.91
CA ILE A 299 3.30 2.25 12.86
C ILE A 299 2.24 2.05 13.96
N THR A 300 1.09 1.47 13.62
CA THR A 300 0.08 1.12 14.63
C THR A 300 0.63 0.07 15.60
N HIS A 301 1.30 -0.97 15.13
CA HIS A 301 1.95 -1.98 15.97
C HIS A 301 3.03 -1.37 16.88
N TYR A 302 3.85 -0.47 16.34
CA TYR A 302 4.81 0.30 17.13
C TYR A 302 4.14 1.08 18.28
N ILE A 303 3.01 1.72 18.03
CA ILE A 303 2.25 2.42 19.07
C ILE A 303 1.85 1.46 20.20
N PHE A 304 1.38 0.25 19.90
CA PHE A 304 1.02 -0.73 20.93
C PHE A 304 2.23 -1.20 21.74
N VAL A 305 3.40 -1.35 21.10
CA VAL A 305 4.67 -1.60 21.81
C VAL A 305 4.96 -0.46 22.80
N LYS A 306 4.92 0.78 22.36
CA LYS A 306 5.21 1.95 23.20
C LYS A 306 4.17 2.18 24.30
N LEU A 307 2.89 1.86 24.06
CA LEU A 307 1.86 1.89 25.09
C LEU A 307 2.13 0.85 26.18
N SER A 308 2.65 -0.34 25.83
CA SER A 308 3.07 -1.34 26.81
C SER A 308 4.22 -0.86 27.69
N GLU A 309 5.18 -0.10 27.16
CA GLU A 309 6.32 0.44 27.92
C GLU A 309 5.91 1.54 28.89
N GLN A 310 4.87 2.31 28.59
CA GLN A 310 4.56 3.55 29.31
C GLN A 310 3.89 3.36 30.69
N ASN A 311 3.53 2.15 31.12
CA ASN A 311 2.88 1.87 32.43
C ASN A 311 1.78 2.88 32.83
N GLY A 312 1.18 3.56 31.85
CA GLY A 312 0.40 4.76 32.06
C GLY A 312 -1.11 4.53 32.12
N ALA A 313 -1.83 5.59 32.49
CA ALA A 313 -3.30 5.63 32.50
C ALA A 313 -3.91 5.53 31.07
N ASP A 314 -3.16 5.96 30.03
CA ASP A 314 -3.60 5.91 28.62
C ASP A 314 -3.21 4.57 27.99
N ARG A 315 -4.11 3.61 28.06
CA ARG A 315 -3.96 2.27 27.43
C ARG A 315 -4.51 2.19 26.00
N ARG A 316 -5.28 3.19 25.58
CA ARG A 316 -5.95 3.20 24.29
C ARG A 316 -5.07 3.79 23.22
N ASN A 317 -5.06 3.18 22.03
CA ASN A 317 -4.46 3.80 20.87
C ASN A 317 -5.26 5.05 20.45
N PRO A 318 -4.69 6.27 20.60
CA PRO A 318 -5.38 7.51 20.23
C PRO A 318 -5.33 7.79 18.72
N GLY A 319 -4.73 6.90 17.92
CA GLY A 319 -4.37 7.11 16.52
C GLY A 319 -2.99 7.73 16.35
N ILE A 320 -2.39 7.50 15.18
CA ILE A 320 -0.98 7.81 14.91
C ILE A 320 -0.64 9.27 15.21
N ARG A 321 -1.39 10.23 14.66
CA ARG A 321 -1.14 11.67 14.85
C ARG A 321 -1.21 12.08 16.34
N ALA A 322 -2.26 11.65 17.03
CA ALA A 322 -2.47 12.01 18.43
C ALA A 322 -1.42 11.37 19.35
N PHE A 323 -0.99 10.15 19.07
CA PHE A 323 0.03 9.46 19.82
C PHE A 323 1.37 10.21 19.77
N PHE A 324 1.89 10.51 18.59
CA PHE A 324 3.17 11.21 18.43
C PHE A 324 3.10 12.68 18.83
N SER A 325 1.92 13.29 18.80
CA SER A 325 1.73 14.64 19.36
C SER A 325 1.94 14.70 20.87
N LYS A 326 1.54 13.64 21.58
CA LYS A 326 1.75 13.49 23.03
C LYS A 326 3.17 13.02 23.38
N ASN A 327 3.77 12.20 22.52
CA ASN A 327 5.06 11.53 22.72
C ASN A 327 6.14 12.09 21.80
N LYS A 328 6.30 13.42 21.77
CA LYS A 328 7.24 14.10 20.87
C LYS A 328 8.69 13.66 21.04
N HIS A 329 9.10 13.20 22.24
CA HIS A 329 10.44 12.70 22.50
C HIS A 329 10.82 11.52 21.60
N LEU A 330 9.86 10.65 21.22
CA LEU A 330 10.10 9.53 20.31
C LEU A 330 10.55 9.98 18.91
N LEU A 331 10.26 11.22 18.52
CA LEU A 331 10.69 11.79 17.25
C LEU A 331 12.18 12.22 17.26
N ASN A 332 12.84 12.18 18.42
CA ASN A 332 14.26 12.48 18.59
C ASN A 332 15.11 11.20 18.74
N GLU A 333 14.47 10.03 18.73
CA GLU A 333 15.10 8.72 18.94
C GLU A 333 15.18 7.94 17.63
N ASP A 334 15.74 8.56 16.59
CA ASP A 334 15.78 8.07 15.21
C ASP A 334 16.32 6.64 15.08
N ILE A 335 17.39 6.30 15.81
CA ILE A 335 18.01 4.97 15.82
C ILE A 335 17.09 3.94 16.47
N LEU A 336 16.52 4.26 17.65
CA LEU A 336 15.60 3.36 18.35
C LEU A 336 14.31 3.18 17.56
N PHE A 337 13.77 4.24 16.97
CA PHE A 337 12.56 4.18 16.16
C PHE A 337 12.71 3.18 15.00
N THR A 338 13.76 3.29 14.18
CA THR A 338 14.00 2.39 13.06
C THR A 338 14.33 0.96 13.50
N SER A 339 15.07 0.80 14.61
CA SER A 339 15.39 -0.51 15.20
C SER A 339 14.15 -1.25 15.68
N ASP A 340 13.25 -0.55 16.37
CA ASP A 340 11.99 -1.12 16.86
C ASP A 340 11.08 -1.54 15.72
N LEU A 341 10.95 -0.71 14.66
CA LEU A 341 10.17 -1.05 13.48
C LEU A 341 10.71 -2.32 12.79
N ASN A 342 12.02 -2.43 12.62
CA ASN A 342 12.66 -3.64 12.06
C ASN A 342 12.40 -4.87 12.95
N THR A 343 12.47 -4.73 14.27
CA THR A 343 12.16 -5.81 15.22
C THR A 343 10.72 -6.28 15.08
N ILE A 344 9.78 -5.33 14.94
CA ILE A 344 8.35 -5.65 14.74
C ILE A 344 8.14 -6.41 13.43
N ILE A 345 8.72 -5.95 12.31
CA ILE A 345 8.62 -6.62 11.01
C ILE A 345 9.16 -8.05 11.10
N ASN A 346 10.38 -8.22 11.59
CA ASN A 346 11.04 -9.51 11.69
C ASN A 346 10.27 -10.51 12.57
N ASN A 347 9.75 -10.04 13.71
CA ASN A 347 8.94 -10.88 14.59
C ASN A 347 7.61 -11.26 13.94
N PHE A 348 6.96 -10.32 13.22
CA PHE A 348 5.71 -10.58 12.54
C PHE A 348 5.87 -11.60 11.40
N GLU A 349 6.92 -11.47 10.59
CA GLU A 349 7.22 -12.45 9.53
C GLU A 349 7.54 -13.83 10.12
N ARG A 350 8.40 -13.90 11.13
CA ARG A 350 8.73 -15.17 11.80
C ARG A 350 7.51 -15.88 12.37
N VAL A 351 6.57 -15.13 12.96
CA VAL A 351 5.34 -15.72 13.49
C VAL A 351 4.37 -16.12 12.38
N SER A 352 4.35 -15.35 11.29
CA SER A 352 3.54 -15.69 10.13
C SER A 352 3.91 -17.03 9.48
N ASP A 353 5.10 -17.56 9.78
CA ASP A 353 5.51 -18.91 9.37
C ASP A 353 5.06 -19.99 10.35
N THR A 354 4.60 -19.63 11.56
CA THR A 354 4.02 -20.59 12.51
C THR A 354 2.54 -20.81 12.24
N ILE A 355 2.02 -22.01 12.57
CA ILE A 355 0.60 -22.32 12.34
C ILE A 355 -0.34 -21.39 13.11
N ASN A 356 -0.03 -21.06 14.38
CA ASN A 356 -0.83 -20.12 15.17
C ASN A 356 -0.83 -18.73 14.55
N GLY A 357 0.32 -18.23 14.06
CA GLY A 357 0.43 -16.96 13.38
C GLY A 357 -0.33 -16.93 12.06
N GLN A 358 -0.24 -18.01 11.26
CA GLN A 358 -1.01 -18.15 10.03
C GLN A 358 -2.51 -18.10 10.31
N LEU A 359 -2.99 -18.81 11.34
CA LEU A 359 -4.40 -18.82 11.73
C LEU A 359 -4.86 -17.45 12.24
N ILE A 360 -4.08 -16.78 13.10
CA ILE A 360 -4.39 -15.41 13.56
C ILE A 360 -4.48 -14.45 12.37
N ASN A 361 -3.61 -14.60 11.36
CA ASN A 361 -3.65 -13.77 10.14
C ASN A 361 -4.87 -14.02 9.25
N LYS A 362 -5.55 -15.15 9.38
CA LYS A 362 -6.82 -15.47 8.71
C LYS A 362 -8.03 -14.90 9.43
N LEU A 363 -7.92 -14.68 10.75
CA LEU A 363 -8.96 -14.09 11.58
C LEU A 363 -8.96 -12.54 11.47
N ASN A 364 -9.78 -11.90 12.27
CA ASN A 364 -9.90 -10.45 12.34
C ASN A 364 -8.56 -9.76 12.65
N GLY A 365 -8.20 -8.76 11.84
CA GLY A 365 -6.93 -8.05 11.94
C GLY A 365 -6.68 -7.29 13.27
N ASN A 366 -7.72 -7.14 14.11
CA ASN A 366 -7.64 -6.41 15.39
C ASN A 366 -6.67 -7.04 16.42
N LEU A 367 -6.34 -8.32 16.27
CA LEU A 367 -5.36 -8.98 17.15
C LEU A 367 -3.90 -8.69 16.78
N ARG A 368 -3.62 -8.38 15.53
CA ARG A 368 -2.25 -8.28 15.01
C ARG A 368 -1.36 -7.30 15.79
N PRO A 369 -1.81 -6.10 16.18
CA PRO A 369 -0.99 -5.18 16.98
C PRO A 369 -0.60 -5.76 18.34
N PHE A 370 -1.49 -6.52 18.98
CA PHE A 370 -1.24 -7.15 20.28
C PHE A 370 -0.26 -8.32 20.15
N VAL A 371 -0.36 -9.10 19.06
CA VAL A 371 0.63 -10.15 18.74
C VAL A 371 2.02 -9.53 18.55
N SER A 372 2.13 -8.45 17.76
CA SER A 372 3.41 -7.77 17.54
C SER A 372 3.99 -7.19 18.83
N SER A 373 3.14 -6.57 19.67
CA SER A 373 3.55 -6.03 20.96
C SER A 373 4.02 -7.14 21.92
N TYR A 374 3.29 -8.25 21.98
CA TYR A 374 3.71 -9.40 22.78
C TYR A 374 5.08 -9.93 22.33
N LEU A 375 5.26 -10.16 21.04
CA LEU A 375 6.50 -10.71 20.48
C LEU A 375 7.69 -9.77 20.55
N PHE A 376 7.45 -8.47 20.67
CA PHE A 376 8.50 -7.48 20.86
C PHE A 376 9.22 -7.69 22.21
N PHE A 377 8.45 -7.98 23.25
CA PHE A 377 8.99 -8.17 24.61
C PHE A 377 9.25 -9.65 24.96
N ARG A 378 8.47 -10.56 24.39
CA ARG A 378 8.45 -11.98 24.77
C ARG A 378 8.45 -12.85 23.53
N GLN A 379 9.42 -13.73 23.39
CA GLN A 379 9.61 -14.53 22.17
C GLN A 379 8.97 -15.94 22.26
N ASP A 380 8.02 -16.15 23.14
CA ASP A 380 7.34 -17.43 23.33
C ASP A 380 6.08 -17.54 22.48
N ASN A 381 5.95 -18.62 21.71
CA ASN A 381 4.81 -18.86 20.83
C ASN A 381 3.63 -19.56 21.53
N ALA A 382 3.80 -20.10 22.76
CA ALA A 382 2.72 -20.81 23.48
C ALA A 382 1.53 -19.89 23.78
N TYR A 383 1.80 -18.63 24.13
CA TYR A 383 0.77 -17.61 24.39
C TYR A 383 -0.09 -17.30 23.15
N LEU A 384 0.44 -17.47 21.94
CA LEU A 384 -0.29 -17.20 20.70
C LEU A 384 -1.51 -18.11 20.53
N GLY A 385 -1.48 -19.33 21.04
CA GLY A 385 -2.63 -20.21 21.05
C GLY A 385 -3.81 -19.65 21.87
N TYR A 386 -3.52 -18.90 22.93
CA TYR A 386 -4.56 -18.24 23.75
C TYR A 386 -5.08 -16.97 23.09
N LEU A 387 -4.23 -16.22 22.40
CA LEU A 387 -4.69 -15.10 21.55
C LEU A 387 -5.55 -15.62 20.38
N LEU A 388 -5.24 -16.80 19.84
CA LEU A 388 -6.05 -17.42 18.80
C LEU A 388 -7.47 -17.75 19.31
N ARG A 389 -7.62 -18.23 20.55
CA ARG A 389 -8.94 -18.46 21.18
C ARG A 389 -9.78 -17.18 21.25
N LEU A 390 -9.17 -16.06 21.67
CA LEU A 390 -9.82 -14.75 21.64
C LEU A 390 -10.18 -14.31 20.22
N GLY A 391 -9.32 -14.60 19.25
CA GLY A 391 -9.56 -14.31 17.85
C GLY A 391 -10.78 -15.04 17.30
N VAL A 392 -10.96 -16.31 17.66
CA VAL A 392 -12.14 -17.10 17.29
C VAL A 392 -13.40 -16.49 17.91
N LEU A 393 -13.35 -16.10 19.18
CA LEU A 393 -14.50 -15.45 19.84
C LEU A 393 -14.85 -14.10 19.21
N ILE A 394 -13.87 -13.32 18.76
CA ILE A 394 -14.11 -12.06 18.02
C ILE A 394 -14.85 -12.35 16.71
N GLU A 395 -14.46 -13.38 15.97
CA GLU A 395 -15.11 -13.77 14.71
C GLU A 395 -16.55 -14.28 14.91
N LEU A 396 -16.85 -14.89 16.05
CA LEU A 396 -18.18 -15.38 16.38
C LEU A 396 -19.10 -14.32 16.99
N SER A 397 -18.56 -13.18 17.41
CA SER A 397 -19.35 -12.14 18.07
C SER A 397 -20.08 -11.26 17.06
N GLU A 398 -21.41 -11.27 17.07
CA GLU A 398 -22.23 -10.35 16.28
C GLU A 398 -21.96 -8.87 16.59
N LEU A 399 -21.53 -8.57 17.82
CA LEU A 399 -21.17 -7.22 18.28
C LEU A 399 -19.75 -6.83 17.85
N SER A 400 -19.13 -7.63 17.01
CA SER A 400 -17.77 -7.43 16.51
C SER A 400 -16.88 -6.75 17.56
N TYR A 401 -15.70 -6.99 17.78
CA TYR A 401 -14.69 -6.31 18.62
C TYR A 401 -15.25 -5.28 19.65
N SER A 402 -16.24 -5.67 20.48
CA SER A 402 -16.85 -4.76 21.46
C SER A 402 -15.81 -4.31 22.49
N HIS A 403 -15.87 -3.03 22.88
CA HIS A 403 -14.91 -2.46 23.81
C HIS A 403 -14.86 -3.21 25.15
N LYS A 404 -16.01 -3.63 25.65
CA LYS A 404 -16.12 -4.33 26.95
C LYS A 404 -15.53 -5.74 26.91
N LEU A 405 -15.86 -6.51 25.86
CA LEU A 405 -15.52 -7.93 25.79
C LEU A 405 -14.12 -8.19 25.23
N PHE A 406 -13.62 -7.34 24.36
CA PHE A 406 -12.37 -7.60 23.65
C PHE A 406 -11.38 -6.43 23.72
N LYS A 407 -11.73 -5.29 23.15
CA LYS A 407 -10.82 -4.16 22.99
C LYS A 407 -10.23 -3.69 24.32
N GLY A 408 -11.06 -3.42 25.31
CA GLY A 408 -10.60 -2.97 26.63
C GLY A 408 -9.74 -4.00 27.36
N PHE A 409 -10.10 -5.29 27.23
CA PHE A 409 -9.32 -6.39 27.80
C PHE A 409 -7.95 -6.54 27.12
N LEU A 410 -7.92 -6.51 25.77
CA LEU A 410 -6.67 -6.59 25.02
C LEU A 410 -5.76 -5.39 25.28
N GLU A 411 -6.32 -4.18 25.41
CA GLU A 411 -5.59 -2.98 25.81
C GLU A 411 -5.00 -3.10 27.23
N GLU A 412 -5.74 -3.71 28.16
CA GLU A 412 -5.28 -3.95 29.51
C GLU A 412 -4.14 -4.98 29.57
N ILE A 413 -4.29 -6.09 28.86
CA ILE A 413 -3.27 -7.15 28.83
C ILE A 413 -2.00 -6.68 28.11
N ASN A 414 -2.13 -5.79 27.12
CA ASN A 414 -0.99 -5.21 26.41
C ASN A 414 -0.03 -4.47 27.34
N LEU A 415 -0.53 -3.79 28.38
CA LEU A 415 0.31 -3.09 29.37
C LEU A 415 1.19 -4.05 30.18
N LEU A 416 0.88 -5.33 30.17
CA LEU A 416 1.62 -6.36 30.92
C LEU A 416 2.75 -7.02 30.09
N TYR A 417 2.76 -6.81 28.78
CA TYR A 417 3.73 -7.48 27.90
C TYR A 417 5.17 -7.03 28.17
N SER A 418 5.38 -5.75 28.45
CA SER A 418 6.69 -5.18 28.78
C SER A 418 7.20 -5.56 30.19
N GLN A 419 6.30 -6.04 31.07
CA GLN A 419 6.62 -6.38 32.46
C GLN A 419 7.21 -7.78 32.60
N VAL A 420 8.29 -8.06 31.87
CA VAL A 420 8.86 -9.41 31.71
C VAL A 420 9.33 -10.00 33.03
N ASP A 421 9.90 -9.18 33.93
CA ASP A 421 10.45 -9.61 35.20
C ASP A 421 9.39 -9.83 36.30
N SER A 422 8.22 -9.21 36.18
CA SER A 422 7.18 -9.21 37.21
C SER A 422 5.93 -10.02 36.84
N ILE A 423 5.66 -10.23 35.58
CA ILE A 423 4.50 -10.98 35.08
C ILE A 423 4.98 -12.16 34.24
N SER A 424 4.65 -13.37 34.64
CA SER A 424 4.96 -14.60 33.89
C SER A 424 4.03 -14.82 32.70
N ILE A 425 4.43 -15.69 31.76
CA ILE A 425 3.58 -16.10 30.64
C ILE A 425 2.36 -16.86 31.16
N ASP A 426 2.50 -17.69 32.19
CA ASP A 426 1.40 -18.42 32.81
C ASP A 426 0.35 -17.50 33.44
N GLU A 427 0.77 -16.36 33.99
CA GLU A 427 -0.16 -15.35 34.47
C GLU A 427 -0.92 -14.67 33.34
N LEU A 428 -0.27 -14.37 32.21
CA LEU A 428 -0.93 -13.83 31.03
C LEU A 428 -1.95 -14.84 30.47
N ILE A 429 -1.58 -16.11 30.39
CA ILE A 429 -2.48 -17.21 29.99
C ILE A 429 -3.67 -17.28 30.92
N SER A 430 -3.44 -17.27 32.23
CA SER A 430 -4.49 -17.33 33.23
C SER A 430 -5.48 -16.16 33.12
N LYS A 431 -4.99 -14.97 32.80
CA LYS A 431 -5.86 -13.78 32.55
C LYS A 431 -6.78 -14.00 31.33
N ILE A 432 -6.28 -14.56 30.23
CA ILE A 432 -7.11 -14.86 29.05
C ILE A 432 -8.15 -15.93 29.41
N ARG A 433 -7.74 -17.03 30.05
CA ARG A 433 -8.65 -18.10 30.47
C ARG A 433 -9.77 -17.55 31.36
N ASN A 434 -9.41 -16.80 32.40
CA ASN A 434 -10.39 -16.21 33.30
C ASN A 434 -11.34 -15.24 32.58
N HIS A 435 -10.83 -14.47 31.62
CA HIS A 435 -11.66 -13.57 30.83
C HIS A 435 -12.66 -14.35 29.97
N ILE A 436 -12.23 -15.42 29.31
CA ILE A 436 -13.11 -16.28 28.52
C ILE A 436 -14.19 -16.89 29.41
N HIS A 437 -13.82 -17.58 30.52
CA HIS A 437 -14.78 -18.23 31.40
C HIS A 437 -15.75 -17.29 32.13
N ASN A 438 -15.34 -16.04 32.38
CA ASN A 438 -16.20 -15.05 33.05
C ASN A 438 -17.18 -14.34 32.13
N ASN A 439 -16.93 -14.32 30.83
CA ASN A 439 -17.71 -13.52 29.88
C ASN A 439 -18.43 -14.33 28.82
N PHE A 440 -18.09 -15.61 28.64
CA PHE A 440 -18.66 -16.47 27.61
C PHE A 440 -19.16 -17.78 28.22
N ILE A 441 -20.24 -18.32 27.67
CA ILE A 441 -20.84 -19.60 28.07
C ILE A 441 -20.56 -20.61 26.96
N TYR A 442 -20.05 -21.78 27.33
CA TYR A 442 -19.68 -22.84 26.39
C TYR A 442 -20.83 -23.22 25.45
N GLU A 443 -22.05 -23.44 25.99
CA GLU A 443 -23.21 -23.86 25.19
C GLU A 443 -23.65 -22.77 24.22
N ASP A 444 -23.58 -21.47 24.60
CA ASP A 444 -23.94 -20.36 23.74
C ASP A 444 -22.95 -20.24 22.55
N VAL A 445 -21.65 -20.36 22.81
CA VAL A 445 -20.62 -20.37 21.78
C VAL A 445 -20.80 -21.55 20.82
N LYS A 446 -21.07 -22.74 21.39
CA LYS A 446 -21.32 -23.95 20.61
C LYS A 446 -22.57 -23.81 19.76
N GLN A 447 -23.65 -23.22 20.29
CA GLN A 447 -24.88 -22.98 19.55
C GLN A 447 -24.65 -22.02 18.39
N THR A 448 -23.95 -20.88 18.61
CA THR A 448 -23.60 -19.92 17.54
C THR A 448 -22.85 -20.60 16.40
N LEU A 449 -21.93 -21.54 16.70
CA LEU A 449 -21.21 -22.32 15.69
C LEU A 449 -22.10 -23.28 14.89
N THR A 450 -23.31 -23.61 15.38
CA THR A 450 -24.27 -24.46 14.65
C THR A 450 -25.20 -23.67 13.72
N GLU A 451 -25.21 -22.35 13.80
CA GLU A 451 -25.99 -21.48 12.94
C GLU A 451 -25.38 -21.41 11.52
N SER A 452 -26.15 -20.89 10.58
CA SER A 452 -25.66 -20.57 9.24
C SER A 452 -24.92 -19.24 9.23
N GLY A 453 -24.01 -19.05 8.26
CA GLY A 453 -23.33 -17.76 8.08
C GLY A 453 -22.16 -17.50 9.04
N VAL A 454 -21.67 -18.51 9.75
CA VAL A 454 -20.41 -18.41 10.51
C VAL A 454 -19.27 -17.98 9.59
N SER A 455 -18.43 -17.06 10.08
CA SER A 455 -17.30 -16.51 9.32
C SER A 455 -16.41 -17.63 8.72
N ASN A 456 -16.10 -17.48 7.45
CA ASN A 456 -15.26 -18.45 6.74
C ASN A 456 -13.84 -18.57 7.32
N SER A 457 -13.38 -17.58 8.08
CA SER A 457 -12.10 -17.64 8.80
C SER A 457 -12.05 -18.79 9.81
N ILE A 458 -13.20 -19.14 10.37
CA ILE A 458 -13.32 -20.25 11.34
C ILE A 458 -13.01 -21.61 10.72
N LEU A 459 -13.20 -21.78 9.41
CA LEU A 459 -12.87 -23.03 8.72
C LEU A 459 -11.39 -23.39 8.83
N TYR A 460 -10.51 -22.39 8.80
CA TYR A 460 -9.06 -22.60 8.96
C TYR A 460 -8.73 -23.18 10.35
N VAL A 461 -9.41 -22.67 11.37
CA VAL A 461 -9.26 -23.15 12.76
C VAL A 461 -9.85 -24.56 12.88
N ASN A 462 -11.04 -24.82 12.32
CA ASN A 462 -11.67 -26.15 12.33
C ASN A 462 -10.77 -27.21 11.68
N GLU A 463 -10.17 -26.89 10.52
CA GLU A 463 -9.28 -27.79 9.79
C GLU A 463 -8.03 -28.13 10.62
N PHE A 464 -7.40 -27.11 11.21
CA PHE A 464 -6.26 -27.26 12.11
C PHE A 464 -6.59 -28.14 13.31
N LEU A 465 -7.70 -27.89 13.98
CA LEU A 465 -8.11 -28.66 15.15
C LEU A 465 -8.45 -30.11 14.78
N PHE A 466 -9.05 -30.33 13.60
CA PHE A 466 -9.27 -31.69 13.10
C PHE A 466 -7.97 -32.41 12.81
N ALA A 467 -6.98 -31.73 12.23
CA ALA A 467 -5.65 -32.30 12.03
C ALA A 467 -5.00 -32.71 13.34
N LEU A 468 -5.06 -31.85 14.37
CA LEU A 468 -4.55 -32.17 15.73
C LEU A 468 -5.25 -33.37 16.32
N GLU A 469 -6.57 -33.46 16.24
CA GLU A 469 -7.38 -34.59 16.71
C GLU A 469 -6.96 -35.93 16.08
N LYS A 470 -6.51 -35.88 14.81
CA LYS A 470 -6.08 -37.07 14.05
C LYS A 470 -4.57 -37.30 14.08
N GLY A 471 -3.78 -36.42 14.68
CA GLY A 471 -2.33 -36.50 14.67
C GLY A 471 -1.72 -36.39 13.27
N ILE A 472 -2.33 -35.55 12.41
CA ILE A 472 -1.94 -35.29 11.02
C ILE A 472 -1.22 -33.96 10.94
N ASP A 473 -0.12 -33.90 10.20
CA ASP A 473 0.56 -32.65 9.89
C ASP A 473 -0.35 -31.69 9.11
N PHE A 474 -0.32 -30.42 9.48
CA PHE A 474 -1.16 -29.38 8.89
C PHE A 474 -0.33 -28.17 8.46
N ASN A 475 -0.60 -27.67 7.25
CA ASN A 475 -0.05 -26.42 6.75
C ASN A 475 -1.08 -25.67 5.88
N LEU A 476 -0.89 -24.35 5.74
CA LEU A 476 -1.73 -23.45 4.95
C LEU A 476 -0.99 -22.94 3.70
N ASP A 477 -0.07 -23.70 3.16
CA ASP A 477 0.69 -23.33 1.97
C ASP A 477 -0.18 -23.35 0.71
N GLY A 478 0.13 -22.47 -0.23
CA GLY A 478 -0.52 -22.41 -1.55
C GLY A 478 -1.84 -21.64 -1.55
N ASN A 479 -2.53 -21.73 -2.68
CA ASN A 479 -3.83 -21.09 -2.88
C ASN A 479 -4.95 -21.99 -2.36
N ILE A 480 -5.75 -21.45 -1.43
CA ILE A 480 -6.80 -22.17 -0.72
C ILE A 480 -8.13 -21.50 -1.00
N ASP A 481 -9.11 -22.28 -1.44
CA ASP A 481 -10.50 -21.88 -1.60
C ASP A 481 -11.38 -22.59 -0.56
N ILE A 482 -12.60 -22.08 -0.39
CA ILE A 482 -13.63 -22.71 0.41
C ILE A 482 -14.53 -23.49 -0.54
N GLU A 483 -14.61 -24.77 -0.29
CA GLU A 483 -15.44 -25.70 -1.02
C GLU A 483 -16.73 -25.99 -0.27
N HIS A 484 -17.86 -25.99 -0.98
CA HIS A 484 -19.16 -26.43 -0.47
C HIS A 484 -19.39 -27.89 -0.86
N ILE A 485 -19.41 -28.79 0.13
CA ILE A 485 -19.61 -30.23 -0.09
C ILE A 485 -20.92 -30.48 -0.84
N MET A 486 -22.04 -29.90 -0.34
CA MET A 486 -23.27 -29.70 -1.08
C MET A 486 -23.17 -28.38 -1.84
N PRO A 487 -23.11 -28.37 -3.19
CA PRO A 487 -22.91 -27.15 -3.97
C PRO A 487 -24.02 -26.12 -3.75
N GLN A 488 -23.64 -24.85 -3.71
CA GLN A 488 -24.60 -23.72 -3.59
C GLN A 488 -25.37 -23.41 -4.86
N SER A 489 -24.82 -23.76 -6.01
CA SER A 489 -25.29 -23.39 -7.34
C SER A 489 -25.08 -24.55 -8.33
N GLY A 490 -25.57 -24.40 -9.54
CA GLY A 490 -25.38 -25.35 -10.63
C GLY A 490 -26.68 -25.78 -11.28
N LEU A 491 -26.55 -26.42 -12.45
CA LEU A 491 -27.70 -26.87 -13.26
C LEU A 491 -28.55 -27.96 -12.58
N ASN A 492 -27.96 -28.71 -11.64
CA ASN A 492 -28.59 -29.83 -10.94
C ASN A 492 -29.09 -29.49 -9.54
N ARG A 493 -29.26 -28.20 -9.23
CA ARG A 493 -29.60 -27.72 -7.90
C ARG A 493 -30.86 -28.37 -7.29
N GLU A 494 -31.91 -28.52 -8.09
CA GLU A 494 -33.17 -29.14 -7.60
C GLU A 494 -32.98 -30.61 -7.23
N ASN A 495 -32.21 -31.35 -8.01
CA ASN A 495 -31.90 -32.76 -7.70
C ASN A 495 -31.01 -32.86 -6.47
N ILE A 496 -29.99 -31.98 -6.34
CA ILE A 496 -29.11 -31.95 -5.16
C ILE A 496 -29.91 -31.62 -3.90
N MET A 497 -30.84 -30.68 -3.99
CA MET A 497 -31.73 -30.31 -2.87
C MET A 497 -32.59 -31.50 -2.45
N SER A 498 -33.18 -32.23 -3.41
CA SER A 498 -33.97 -33.44 -3.15
C SER A 498 -33.12 -34.55 -2.55
N ASP A 499 -31.94 -34.81 -3.10
CA ASP A 499 -31.02 -35.86 -2.61
C ASP A 499 -30.49 -35.53 -1.21
N ALA A 500 -30.32 -34.26 -0.89
CA ALA A 500 -29.94 -33.77 0.44
C ALA A 500 -31.08 -33.87 1.47
N GLY A 501 -32.34 -34.08 1.03
CA GLY A 501 -33.51 -34.12 1.89
C GLY A 501 -33.95 -32.75 2.38
N LEU A 502 -33.78 -31.72 1.55
CA LEU A 502 -34.17 -30.33 1.84
C LEU A 502 -35.46 -29.98 1.08
N GLU A 503 -36.41 -29.31 1.77
CA GLU A 503 -37.78 -29.12 1.27
C GLU A 503 -37.99 -27.75 0.62
N SER A 504 -37.12 -26.76 0.89
CA SER A 504 -37.27 -25.38 0.38
C SER A 504 -35.95 -24.78 -0.08
N GLN A 505 -36.05 -23.75 -0.93
CA GLN A 505 -34.89 -22.97 -1.37
C GLN A 505 -34.25 -22.16 -0.23
N GLU A 506 -35.04 -21.79 0.78
CA GLU A 506 -34.55 -21.09 1.95
C GLU A 506 -33.73 -22.04 2.83
N GLU A 507 -34.26 -23.22 3.11
CA GLU A 507 -33.57 -24.28 3.84
C GLU A 507 -32.28 -24.71 3.10
N PHE A 508 -32.32 -24.84 1.77
CA PHE A 508 -31.14 -25.16 0.98
C PHE A 508 -30.01 -24.11 1.15
N ARG A 509 -30.36 -22.82 1.12
CA ARG A 509 -29.37 -21.73 1.33
C ARG A 509 -28.80 -21.76 2.75
N ASP A 510 -29.66 -21.99 3.74
CA ASP A 510 -29.26 -22.05 5.13
C ASP A 510 -28.25 -23.21 5.36
N TYR A 511 -28.57 -24.40 4.88
CA TYR A 511 -27.69 -25.56 5.01
C TYR A 511 -26.41 -25.46 4.17
N ALA A 512 -26.45 -24.80 3.04
CA ALA A 512 -25.25 -24.55 2.24
C ALA A 512 -24.21 -23.73 3.01
N GLU A 513 -24.66 -22.79 3.87
CA GLU A 513 -23.79 -21.91 4.65
C GLU A 513 -23.38 -22.48 6.02
N LYS A 514 -23.88 -23.64 6.43
CA LYS A 514 -23.49 -24.28 7.69
C LYS A 514 -22.03 -24.72 7.67
N LEU A 515 -21.40 -24.65 8.84
CA LEU A 515 -19.98 -25.00 9.02
C LEU A 515 -19.65 -26.42 8.54
N GLY A 516 -20.57 -27.39 8.74
CA GLY A 516 -20.40 -28.78 8.30
C GLY A 516 -20.52 -29.01 6.79
N ASN A 517 -20.98 -28.02 6.04
CA ASN A 517 -21.03 -28.09 4.57
C ASN A 517 -19.83 -27.43 3.89
N LYS A 518 -18.96 -26.76 4.64
CA LYS A 518 -17.82 -26.01 4.10
C LYS A 518 -16.50 -26.61 4.56
N ILE A 519 -15.56 -26.78 3.63
CA ILE A 519 -14.21 -27.29 3.89
C ILE A 519 -13.17 -26.45 3.17
N LEU A 520 -11.92 -26.53 3.59
CA LEU A 520 -10.78 -26.00 2.84
C LEU A 520 -10.38 -26.96 1.73
N LEU A 521 -10.06 -26.39 0.57
CA LEU A 521 -9.57 -27.16 -0.56
C LEU A 521 -8.55 -26.34 -1.35
N GLU A 522 -7.62 -27.00 -2.02
CA GLU A 522 -6.71 -26.35 -2.97
C GLU A 522 -7.49 -25.75 -4.12
N SER A 523 -7.17 -24.51 -4.52
CA SER A 523 -7.89 -23.79 -5.57
C SER A 523 -7.93 -24.54 -6.91
N GLU A 524 -6.89 -25.29 -7.23
CA GLU A 524 -6.85 -26.11 -8.47
C GLU A 524 -7.84 -27.27 -8.40
N ILE A 525 -7.90 -27.98 -7.28
CA ILE A 525 -8.83 -29.08 -7.05
C ILE A 525 -10.26 -28.53 -7.04
N ASN A 526 -10.50 -27.44 -6.32
CA ASN A 526 -11.82 -26.80 -6.22
C ASN A 526 -12.38 -26.40 -7.58
N ARG A 527 -11.56 -25.76 -8.43
CA ARG A 527 -11.95 -25.43 -9.81
C ARG A 527 -12.19 -26.64 -10.68
N GLY A 528 -11.44 -27.73 -10.46
CA GLY A 528 -11.55 -28.98 -11.21
C GLY A 528 -12.85 -29.74 -10.93
N ILE A 529 -13.32 -29.75 -9.68
CA ILE A 529 -14.54 -30.44 -9.26
C ILE A 529 -15.82 -29.60 -9.43
N GLY A 530 -15.69 -28.27 -9.38
CA GLY A 530 -16.82 -27.35 -9.55
C GLY A 530 -18.01 -27.70 -8.67
N ASP A 531 -19.22 -27.56 -9.24
CA ASP A 531 -20.52 -27.86 -8.60
C ASP A 531 -20.99 -29.30 -8.82
N ALA A 532 -20.05 -30.24 -8.90
CA ALA A 532 -20.35 -31.67 -9.02
C ALA A 532 -21.03 -32.22 -7.77
N TRP A 533 -21.66 -33.38 -7.91
CA TRP A 533 -22.24 -34.09 -6.79
C TRP A 533 -21.16 -34.66 -5.87
N PHE A 534 -21.50 -34.90 -4.60
CA PHE A 534 -20.58 -35.36 -3.57
C PHE A 534 -19.78 -36.61 -3.96
N ARG A 535 -20.47 -37.65 -4.50
CA ARG A 535 -19.81 -38.86 -5.01
C ARG A 535 -18.74 -38.55 -6.05
N THR A 536 -19.05 -37.67 -7.00
CA THR A 536 -18.13 -37.31 -8.07
C THR A 536 -16.92 -36.54 -7.53
N LYS A 537 -17.14 -35.61 -6.59
CA LYS A 537 -16.06 -34.87 -5.92
C LYS A 537 -15.11 -35.81 -5.14
N ARG A 538 -15.67 -36.84 -4.51
CA ARG A 538 -14.94 -37.81 -3.72
C ARG A 538 -14.11 -38.76 -4.59
N GLU A 539 -14.74 -39.34 -5.63
CA GLU A 539 -14.19 -40.44 -6.44
C GLU A 539 -13.31 -39.99 -7.59
N ASN A 540 -13.16 -38.69 -7.82
CA ASN A 540 -12.34 -38.14 -8.91
C ASN A 540 -12.75 -38.62 -10.32
N THR A 541 -14.04 -38.58 -10.63
CA THR A 541 -14.59 -39.09 -11.91
C THR A 541 -14.70 -38.03 -12.99
N ILE A 542 -14.32 -36.77 -12.75
CA ILE A 542 -14.64 -35.64 -13.66
C ILE A 542 -13.52 -35.34 -14.65
N THR A 543 -12.26 -35.44 -14.27
CA THR A 543 -11.10 -35.08 -15.12
C THR A 543 -9.83 -35.80 -14.70
N SER A 544 -8.71 -35.56 -15.42
CA SER A 544 -7.34 -35.90 -14.98
C SER A 544 -6.91 -35.17 -13.67
N GLY A 545 -7.75 -34.26 -13.13
CA GLY A 545 -7.55 -33.63 -11.85
C GLY A 545 -7.91 -34.50 -10.67
N HIS A 546 -7.43 -34.16 -9.49
CA HIS A 546 -7.69 -34.91 -8.27
C HIS A 546 -8.93 -34.33 -7.59
N GLY A 547 -9.89 -35.19 -7.19
CA GLY A 547 -10.95 -34.82 -6.24
C GLY A 547 -10.41 -34.72 -4.81
N TYR A 548 -11.26 -34.95 -3.82
CA TYR A 548 -10.88 -34.91 -2.38
C TYR A 548 -9.70 -35.83 -2.04
N ILE A 549 -9.49 -36.91 -2.80
CA ILE A 549 -8.36 -37.81 -2.64
C ILE A 549 -7.01 -37.13 -2.86
N GLY A 550 -6.95 -36.13 -3.73
CA GLY A 550 -5.74 -35.37 -4.03
C GLY A 550 -5.45 -34.21 -3.05
N SER A 551 -6.40 -33.89 -2.18
CA SER A 551 -6.26 -32.79 -1.26
C SER A 551 -5.22 -33.09 -0.16
N LYS A 552 -4.51 -32.06 0.30
CA LYS A 552 -3.68 -32.13 1.51
C LYS A 552 -4.50 -31.92 2.80
N PHE A 553 -5.71 -31.33 2.68
CA PHE A 553 -6.54 -30.99 3.84
C PHE A 553 -7.18 -32.22 4.49
N PRO A 554 -6.99 -32.42 5.81
CA PRO A 554 -7.43 -33.60 6.52
C PRO A 554 -8.94 -33.88 6.48
N ILE A 555 -9.79 -32.81 6.55
CA ILE A 555 -11.26 -32.99 6.47
C ILE A 555 -11.64 -33.49 5.07
N ALA A 556 -11.14 -32.87 3.99
CA ALA A 556 -11.39 -33.32 2.62
C ALA A 556 -10.97 -34.80 2.42
N LYS A 557 -9.76 -35.16 2.89
CA LYS A 557 -9.28 -36.56 2.86
C LYS A 557 -10.19 -37.52 3.62
N SER A 558 -10.73 -37.09 4.74
CA SER A 558 -11.61 -37.94 5.56
C SER A 558 -12.91 -38.28 4.83
N LEU A 559 -13.37 -37.40 3.92
CA LEU A 559 -14.58 -37.62 3.12
C LEU A 559 -14.41 -38.67 2.00
N VAL A 560 -13.16 -39.00 1.62
CA VAL A 560 -12.89 -40.00 0.57
C VAL A 560 -13.48 -41.38 0.96
N ASN A 561 -13.42 -41.75 2.23
CA ASN A 561 -13.94 -43.01 2.75
C ASN A 561 -15.33 -42.88 3.38
N TYR A 562 -16.07 -41.80 3.05
CA TYR A 562 -17.43 -41.62 3.56
C TYR A 562 -18.37 -42.66 2.99
N VAL A 563 -19.25 -43.21 3.85
CA VAL A 563 -20.05 -44.40 3.49
C VAL A 563 -21.14 -44.10 2.48
N ASN A 564 -21.76 -42.91 2.58
CA ASN A 564 -22.86 -42.50 1.71
C ASN A 564 -22.37 -41.81 0.42
N ASP A 565 -23.11 -42.00 -0.65
CA ASP A 565 -22.84 -41.36 -1.95
C ASP A 565 -23.39 -39.92 -2.06
N THR A 566 -24.21 -39.54 -1.09
CA THR A 566 -24.84 -38.21 -0.97
C THR A 566 -24.40 -37.51 0.32
N TRP A 567 -24.44 -36.19 0.32
CA TRP A 567 -24.20 -35.36 1.49
C TRP A 567 -25.53 -34.71 1.91
N THR A 568 -26.19 -35.38 2.85
CA THR A 568 -27.57 -35.07 3.26
C THR A 568 -27.64 -34.00 4.35
N LYS A 569 -28.84 -33.50 4.60
CA LYS A 569 -29.15 -32.61 5.74
C LYS A 569 -28.60 -33.19 7.05
N ALA A 570 -28.82 -34.46 7.32
CA ALA A 570 -28.33 -35.11 8.54
C ALA A 570 -26.79 -35.17 8.60
N ASP A 571 -26.14 -35.36 7.46
CA ASP A 571 -24.67 -35.35 7.38
C ASP A 571 -24.10 -33.96 7.68
N ILE A 572 -24.73 -32.89 7.13
CA ILE A 572 -24.36 -31.51 7.39
C ILE A 572 -24.54 -31.16 8.87
N GLU A 573 -25.69 -31.55 9.49
CA GLU A 573 -25.95 -31.33 10.91
C GLU A 573 -24.90 -32.01 11.79
N LEU A 574 -24.62 -33.28 11.52
CA LEU A 574 -23.63 -34.06 12.27
C LEU A 574 -22.21 -33.48 12.13
N ALA A 575 -21.83 -33.07 10.93
CA ALA A 575 -20.52 -32.45 10.67
C ALA A 575 -20.41 -31.09 11.36
N THR A 576 -21.49 -30.28 11.33
CA THR A 576 -21.58 -28.98 12.01
C THR A 576 -21.44 -29.15 13.53
N GLU A 577 -22.17 -30.09 14.13
CA GLU A 577 -22.11 -30.37 15.57
C GLU A 577 -20.71 -30.81 16.02
N LYS A 578 -20.05 -31.66 15.24
CA LYS A 578 -18.66 -32.12 15.53
C LYS A 578 -17.67 -30.96 15.42
N ALA A 579 -17.81 -30.09 14.41
CA ALA A 579 -16.96 -28.92 14.24
C ALA A 579 -17.20 -27.89 15.37
N ALA A 580 -18.47 -27.62 15.69
CA ALA A 580 -18.86 -26.72 16.78
C ALA A 580 -18.32 -27.17 18.13
N LYS A 581 -18.46 -28.47 18.44
CA LYS A 581 -17.89 -29.05 19.67
C LYS A 581 -16.37 -28.88 19.72
N ARG A 582 -15.64 -29.24 18.65
CA ARG A 582 -14.18 -29.15 18.57
C ARG A 582 -13.68 -27.72 18.79
N ILE A 583 -14.35 -26.74 18.17
CA ILE A 583 -13.98 -25.32 18.29
C ILE A 583 -14.31 -24.80 19.69
N ALA A 584 -15.48 -25.14 20.24
CA ALA A 584 -15.85 -24.75 21.60
C ALA A 584 -14.88 -25.37 22.64
N ASP A 585 -14.57 -26.66 22.53
CA ASP A 585 -13.56 -27.31 23.38
C ASP A 585 -12.23 -26.54 23.33
N PHE A 586 -11.72 -26.23 22.14
CA PHE A 586 -10.49 -25.44 21.97
C PHE A 586 -10.55 -24.07 22.64
N ILE A 587 -11.67 -23.36 22.56
CA ILE A 587 -11.82 -22.03 23.17
C ILE A 587 -11.73 -22.10 24.69
N PHE A 588 -12.38 -23.12 25.31
CA PHE A 588 -12.55 -23.20 26.76
C PHE A 588 -11.49 -24.05 27.47
N GLU A 589 -10.64 -24.79 26.76
CA GLU A 589 -9.44 -25.44 27.32
C GLU A 589 -8.33 -24.43 27.65
#